data_6ce221e0c97dd1a00a2521f40cde24d6
#
_entry.id   6ce221e0c97dd1a00a2521f40cde24d6
#
_cell.length_a   1.000
_cell.length_b   1.000
_cell.length_c   1.000
_cell.angle_alpha   90.00
_cell.angle_beta   90.00
_cell.angle_gamma   90.00
#
_symmetry.space_group_name_H-M   'P 1'
#
loop_
_entity.id
_entity.type
_entity.pdbx_description
1 polymer ?
#
loop_
_entity_poly.entity_id
_entity_poly.type
_entity_poly.pdbx_seq_one_letter_code
_entity_poly.pdbx_strand_id
1 'polypeptide(L)'
;NPRTSRSSALASKATGFPIALVSAKLAGGMTMKEIPYWRDGTLDKYTPSGDYVVIKFARWAFEKFKGVEDKLGTQMRAVGEVMSIGKNYKESVQKSIRGLENGRYGLGFVKNFNSLSLEELMAKLAFPTSDRQFILYEAMRKGATIDELHAKTSIKAWFLEQMKELVDREEEVLKYKGSKLPDELLEAAKKDGFADAYLAKILDVPEKDIRAQRKAAGVVEGWHAVPVSGVEDAAYYYSSYNAPDEVPVTDNPNKVMILGGGPNRIGQGIEFDYCCVHAAFTLREMDYETVMVNCNAETVSTDYDT
;
A
#
# COMPACT_ATOMS: atom_id res chain seq x y z
N ASN A 1 19.31 1.08 -8.40
CA ASN A 1 19.23 2.53 -8.29
C ASN A 1 20.66 3.07 -8.06
N PRO A 2 21.24 3.85 -8.97
CA PRO A 2 22.63 4.30 -8.88
C PRO A 2 22.84 5.49 -7.92
N ARG A 3 21.81 5.94 -7.24
CA ARG A 3 21.86 7.04 -6.27
C ARG A 3 20.94 6.80 -5.09
N THR A 4 21.22 7.44 -3.96
CA THR A 4 20.28 7.55 -2.86
C THR A 4 19.12 8.46 -3.29
N SER A 5 17.89 7.97 -3.19
CA SER A 5 16.68 8.65 -3.64
C SER A 5 15.54 8.37 -2.67
N ARG A 6 14.37 9.00 -2.85
CA ARG A 6 13.17 8.67 -2.06
C ARG A 6 12.78 7.19 -2.18
N SER A 7 13.01 6.57 -3.32
CA SER A 7 12.80 5.12 -3.47
C SER A 7 13.76 4.30 -2.59
N SER A 8 14.99 4.78 -2.35
CA SER A 8 15.92 4.15 -1.40
C SER A 8 15.43 4.32 0.04
N ALA A 9 14.92 5.49 0.41
CA ALA A 9 14.31 5.73 1.73
C ALA A 9 13.11 4.82 1.97
N LEU A 10 12.24 4.68 0.97
CA LEU A 10 11.10 3.77 1.03
C LEU A 10 11.56 2.29 1.15
N ALA A 11 12.59 1.89 0.40
CA ALA A 11 13.15 0.54 0.52
C ALA A 11 13.78 0.30 1.89
N SER A 12 14.46 1.30 2.46
CA SER A 12 14.99 1.27 3.83
C SER A 12 13.87 0.99 4.84
N LYS A 13 12.79 1.72 4.74
CA LYS A 13 11.62 1.55 5.59
C LYS A 13 10.95 0.20 5.39
N ALA A 14 10.77 -0.21 4.15
CA ALA A 14 10.13 -1.48 3.80
C ALA A 14 10.88 -2.71 4.34
N THR A 15 12.20 -2.63 4.41
CA THR A 15 13.06 -3.75 4.84
C THR A 15 13.58 -3.59 6.27
N GLY A 16 13.36 -2.44 6.90
CA GLY A 16 14.00 -2.10 8.18
C GLY A 16 15.53 -1.99 8.09
N PHE A 17 16.09 -1.84 6.89
CA PHE A 17 17.54 -1.78 6.65
C PHE A 17 18.01 -0.34 6.45
N PRO A 18 18.98 0.18 7.21
CA PRO A 18 19.39 1.59 7.19
C PRO A 18 20.27 1.92 5.97
N ILE A 19 19.66 1.99 4.79
CA ILE A 19 20.35 2.17 3.51
C ILE A 19 21.21 3.45 3.50
N ALA A 20 20.70 4.56 4.04
CA ALA A 20 21.43 5.83 4.04
C ALA A 20 22.72 5.76 4.89
N LEU A 21 22.62 5.20 6.10
CA LEU A 21 23.76 5.01 7.00
C LEU A 21 24.81 4.09 6.36
N VAL A 22 24.39 2.98 5.79
CA VAL A 22 25.29 2.03 5.12
C VAL A 22 25.93 2.69 3.90
N SER A 23 25.19 3.43 3.10
CA SER A 23 25.73 4.17 1.94
C SER A 23 26.77 5.19 2.34
N ALA A 24 26.56 5.91 3.45
CA ALA A 24 27.53 6.88 3.98
C ALA A 24 28.83 6.19 4.43
N LYS A 25 28.73 5.06 5.13
CA LYS A 25 29.91 4.27 5.56
C LYS A 25 30.71 3.74 4.37
N LEU A 26 30.04 3.20 3.35
CA LEU A 26 30.68 2.74 2.12
C LEU A 26 31.36 3.90 1.37
N ALA A 27 30.69 5.06 1.26
CA ALA A 27 31.26 6.26 0.67
C ALA A 27 32.46 6.80 1.46
N GLY A 28 32.46 6.60 2.78
CA GLY A 28 33.59 6.90 3.68
C GLY A 28 34.77 5.92 3.58
N GLY A 29 34.67 4.91 2.71
CA GLY A 29 35.75 3.95 2.44
C GLY A 29 35.71 2.64 3.20
N MET A 30 34.68 2.40 4.01
CA MET A 30 34.47 1.09 4.65
C MET A 30 34.03 0.06 3.62
N THR A 31 34.44 -1.18 3.82
CA THR A 31 33.97 -2.32 3.03
C THR A 31 32.75 -2.97 3.69
N MET A 32 32.00 -3.76 2.93
CA MET A 32 30.85 -4.50 3.48
C MET A 32 31.23 -5.45 4.63
N LYS A 33 32.48 -5.92 4.66
CA LYS A 33 32.99 -6.80 5.73
C LYS A 33 33.33 -6.03 7.01
N GLU A 34 33.58 -4.75 6.93
CA GLU A 34 33.90 -3.88 8.06
C GLU A 34 32.66 -3.22 8.66
N ILE A 35 31.54 -3.18 7.92
CA ILE A 35 30.30 -2.59 8.42
C ILE A 35 29.59 -3.64 9.29
N PRO A 36 29.44 -3.38 10.62
CA PRO A 36 28.71 -4.28 11.48
C PRO A 36 27.23 -4.31 11.09
N TYR A 37 26.68 -5.49 11.06
CA TYR A 37 25.25 -5.70 10.91
C TYR A 37 24.76 -6.55 12.09
N TRP A 38 23.96 -5.97 12.91
CA TRP A 38 23.61 -6.46 14.26
C TRP A 38 22.86 -7.81 14.31
N ARG A 39 22.30 -8.28 13.21
CA ARG A 39 21.68 -9.61 13.16
C ARG A 39 22.68 -10.71 12.81
N ASP A 40 23.54 -10.47 11.84
CA ASP A 40 24.35 -11.49 11.18
C ASP A 40 25.86 -11.24 11.29
N GLY A 41 26.27 -10.25 12.08
CA GLY A 41 27.65 -9.88 12.32
C GLY A 41 28.17 -8.81 11.38
N THR A 42 28.26 -9.06 10.09
CA THR A 42 28.75 -8.11 9.08
C THR A 42 27.83 -8.03 7.88
N LEU A 43 27.85 -6.89 7.17
CA LEU A 43 26.93 -6.58 6.09
C LEU A 43 27.03 -7.55 4.90
N ASP A 44 28.20 -8.14 4.65
CA ASP A 44 28.40 -9.13 3.60
C ASP A 44 27.61 -10.43 3.80
N LYS A 45 27.11 -10.67 5.03
CA LYS A 45 26.28 -11.83 5.39
C LYS A 45 24.79 -11.51 5.47
N TYR A 46 24.42 -10.26 5.19
CA TYR A 46 23.02 -9.84 5.27
C TYR A 46 22.14 -10.62 4.30
N THR A 47 21.09 -11.22 4.84
CA THR A 47 20.03 -11.88 4.06
C THR A 47 18.70 -11.24 4.42
N PRO A 48 17.97 -10.66 3.44
CA PRO A 48 16.65 -10.11 3.69
C PRO A 48 15.70 -11.19 4.23
N SER A 49 14.97 -10.84 5.27
CA SER A 49 13.89 -11.69 5.80
C SER A 49 12.64 -10.82 5.97
N GLY A 50 11.53 -11.30 5.47
CA GLY A 50 10.23 -10.64 5.61
C GLY A 50 9.14 -11.51 5.04
N ASP A 51 8.01 -11.55 5.71
CA ASP A 51 6.82 -12.33 5.33
C ASP A 51 5.66 -11.42 4.91
N TYR A 52 5.97 -10.25 4.39
CA TYR A 52 5.03 -9.23 3.95
C TYR A 52 5.39 -8.71 2.56
N VAL A 53 4.42 -8.07 1.90
CA VAL A 53 4.58 -7.47 0.58
C VAL A 53 4.41 -5.97 0.71
N VAL A 54 5.37 -5.22 0.14
CA VAL A 54 5.31 -3.76 0.07
C VAL A 54 5.07 -3.33 -1.37
N ILE A 55 4.06 -2.52 -1.57
CA ILE A 55 3.74 -1.91 -2.87
C ILE A 55 4.00 -0.41 -2.78
N LYS A 56 4.78 0.08 -3.74
CA LYS A 56 4.90 1.50 -4.04
C LYS A 56 4.02 1.83 -5.24
N PHE A 57 3.09 2.76 -5.07
CA PHE A 57 2.23 3.22 -6.16
C PHE A 57 2.39 4.73 -6.35
N ALA A 58 2.71 5.14 -7.56
CA ALA A 58 2.92 6.55 -7.89
C ALA A 58 1.58 7.28 -8.07
N ARG A 59 1.51 8.53 -7.61
CA ARG A 59 0.45 9.46 -7.96
C ARG A 59 0.91 10.36 -9.09
N TRP A 60 0.23 10.26 -10.21
CA TRP A 60 0.40 11.16 -11.35
C TRP A 60 -0.65 12.26 -11.30
N ALA A 61 -0.33 13.42 -11.86
CA ALA A 61 -1.21 14.58 -11.90
C ALA A 61 -1.24 15.21 -13.30
N PHE A 62 -1.31 14.37 -14.33
CA PHE A 62 -1.39 14.84 -15.73
C PHE A 62 -2.55 15.80 -15.95
N GLU A 63 -3.64 15.61 -15.22
CA GLU A 63 -4.83 16.44 -15.26
C GLU A 63 -4.59 17.91 -14.84
N LYS A 64 -3.51 18.20 -14.11
CA LYS A 64 -3.14 19.55 -13.68
C LYS A 64 -2.42 20.36 -14.75
N PHE A 65 -1.91 19.69 -15.78
CA PHE A 65 -1.06 20.32 -16.81
C PHE A 65 -1.76 20.26 -18.17
N LYS A 66 -2.30 21.40 -18.62
CA LYS A 66 -2.95 21.49 -19.93
C LYS A 66 -1.95 21.20 -21.06
N GLY A 67 -2.34 20.35 -21.99
CA GLY A 67 -1.54 20.01 -23.17
C GLY A 67 -0.45 18.98 -22.94
N VAL A 68 -0.34 18.40 -21.73
CA VAL A 68 0.58 17.29 -21.46
C VAL A 68 -0.14 15.96 -21.73
N GLU A 69 0.45 15.16 -22.59
CA GLU A 69 -0.03 13.82 -22.89
C GLU A 69 0.22 12.87 -21.70
N ASP A 70 -0.80 12.10 -21.30
CA ASP A 70 -0.68 11.05 -20.29
C ASP A 70 0.05 9.84 -20.89
N LYS A 71 1.36 9.93 -20.90
CA LYS A 71 2.26 8.86 -21.35
C LYS A 71 3.40 8.70 -20.37
N LEU A 72 3.55 7.49 -19.84
CA LEU A 72 4.63 7.13 -18.95
C LEU A 72 5.88 6.77 -19.75
N GLY A 73 7.04 7.15 -19.23
CA GLY A 73 8.35 6.93 -19.86
C GLY A 73 9.47 7.02 -18.83
N THR A 74 10.67 7.36 -19.31
CA THR A 74 11.88 7.45 -18.45
C THR A 74 11.95 8.73 -17.62
N GLN A 75 11.11 9.72 -17.90
CA GLN A 75 11.04 10.96 -17.14
C GLN A 75 10.14 10.80 -15.90
N MET A 76 10.54 11.43 -14.79
CA MET A 76 9.72 11.46 -13.59
C MET A 76 8.49 12.35 -13.82
N ARG A 77 7.30 11.75 -13.71
CA ARG A 77 5.98 12.40 -13.90
C ARG A 77 5.09 12.31 -12.66
N ALA A 78 5.53 11.59 -11.64
CA ALA A 78 4.79 11.46 -10.39
C ALA A 78 4.93 12.73 -9.55
N VAL A 79 3.84 13.12 -8.88
CA VAL A 79 3.80 14.24 -7.92
C VAL A 79 3.85 13.77 -6.47
N GLY A 80 3.80 12.47 -6.26
CA GLY A 80 3.87 11.82 -4.97
C GLY A 80 3.75 10.33 -5.14
N GLU A 81 3.77 9.61 -4.03
CA GLU A 81 3.70 8.16 -4.01
C GLU A 81 3.05 7.67 -2.71
N VAL A 82 2.56 6.48 -2.76
CA VAL A 82 2.02 5.75 -1.61
C VAL A 82 2.85 4.50 -1.39
N MET A 83 3.11 4.18 -0.13
CA MET A 83 3.61 2.90 0.30
C MET A 83 2.50 2.16 1.04
N SER A 84 2.27 0.92 0.69
CA SER A 84 1.33 0.04 1.38
C SER A 84 1.98 -1.30 1.71
N ILE A 85 1.57 -1.88 2.82
CA ILE A 85 2.08 -3.14 3.33
C ILE A 85 0.93 -4.09 3.57
N GLY A 86 1.12 -5.37 3.22
CA GLY A 86 0.16 -6.44 3.46
C GLY A 86 0.85 -7.80 3.43
N LYS A 87 0.14 -8.85 3.78
CA LYS A 87 0.68 -10.22 3.76
C LYS A 87 0.79 -10.80 2.36
N ASN A 88 0.05 -10.26 1.40
CA ASN A 88 0.10 -10.70 0.01
C ASN A 88 -0.03 -9.52 -0.96
N TYR A 89 0.23 -9.79 -2.24
CA TYR A 89 0.20 -8.78 -3.29
C TYR A 89 -1.19 -8.15 -3.46
N LYS A 90 -2.26 -8.95 -3.45
CA LYS A 90 -3.64 -8.50 -3.66
C LYS A 90 -4.05 -7.48 -2.60
N GLU A 91 -3.83 -7.81 -1.33
CA GLU A 91 -4.08 -6.91 -0.21
C GLU A 91 -3.29 -5.61 -0.34
N SER A 92 -1.99 -5.72 -0.63
CA SER A 92 -1.10 -4.56 -0.71
C SER A 92 -1.46 -3.63 -1.88
N VAL A 93 -1.77 -4.16 -3.07
CA VAL A 93 -2.15 -3.32 -4.21
C VAL A 93 -3.49 -2.61 -3.97
N GLN A 94 -4.46 -3.27 -3.37
CA GLN A 94 -5.75 -2.65 -3.04
C GLN A 94 -5.59 -1.54 -1.99
N LYS A 95 -4.74 -1.74 -0.98
CA LYS A 95 -4.37 -0.70 -0.02
C LYS A 95 -3.71 0.50 -0.70
N SER A 96 -2.80 0.26 -1.65
CA SER A 96 -2.14 1.35 -2.38
C SER A 96 -3.12 2.20 -3.17
N ILE A 97 -4.13 1.59 -3.79
CA ILE A 97 -5.18 2.32 -4.51
C ILE A 97 -5.97 3.24 -3.58
N ARG A 98 -6.35 2.76 -2.40
CA ARG A 98 -7.03 3.59 -1.39
C ARG A 98 -6.12 4.69 -0.85
N GLY A 99 -4.86 4.35 -0.58
CA GLY A 99 -3.87 5.27 -0.07
C GLY A 99 -3.56 6.43 -1.00
N LEU A 100 -3.89 6.36 -2.29
CA LEU A 100 -3.76 7.48 -3.24
C LEU A 100 -4.71 8.65 -2.92
N GLU A 101 -5.72 8.47 -2.08
CA GLU A 101 -6.68 9.51 -1.65
C GLU A 101 -7.31 10.29 -2.81
N ASN A 102 -7.60 9.62 -3.90
CA ASN A 102 -8.22 10.20 -5.10
C ASN A 102 -9.69 9.80 -5.28
N GLY A 103 -10.34 9.35 -4.18
CA GLY A 103 -11.74 8.91 -4.17
C GLY A 103 -11.96 7.50 -4.74
N ARG A 104 -10.91 6.74 -4.97
CA ARG A 104 -10.97 5.36 -5.45
C ARG A 104 -10.75 4.39 -4.30
N TYR A 105 -11.59 3.37 -4.21
CA TYR A 105 -11.55 2.36 -3.17
C TYR A 105 -11.19 0.97 -3.68
N GLY A 106 -11.07 0.80 -5.00
CA GLY A 106 -10.72 -0.44 -5.68
C GLY A 106 -10.28 -0.19 -7.13
N LEU A 107 -9.97 -1.27 -7.85
CA LEU A 107 -9.45 -1.22 -9.22
C LEU A 107 -10.55 -1.13 -10.29
N GLY A 108 -11.74 -1.65 -10.02
CA GLY A 108 -12.84 -1.69 -10.98
C GLY A 108 -13.67 -0.40 -11.05
N PHE A 109 -14.44 -0.27 -12.12
CA PHE A 109 -15.40 0.82 -12.37
C PHE A 109 -14.80 2.23 -12.34
N VAL A 110 -13.59 2.37 -12.84
CA VAL A 110 -12.85 3.64 -12.91
C VAL A 110 -13.08 4.30 -14.27
N LYS A 111 -13.37 5.61 -14.28
CA LYS A 111 -13.51 6.44 -15.50
C LYS A 111 -14.39 5.84 -16.60
N ASN A 112 -15.38 5.05 -16.24
CA ASN A 112 -16.26 4.34 -17.20
C ASN A 112 -15.54 3.36 -18.14
N PHE A 113 -14.35 2.87 -17.78
CA PHE A 113 -13.66 1.85 -18.59
C PHE A 113 -14.48 0.56 -18.73
N ASN A 114 -15.35 0.28 -17.77
CA ASN A 114 -16.30 -0.83 -17.83
C ASN A 114 -17.32 -0.72 -19.00
N SER A 115 -17.54 0.46 -19.58
CA SER A 115 -18.42 0.66 -20.74
C SER A 115 -17.72 0.42 -22.08
N LEU A 116 -16.39 0.39 -22.11
CA LEU A 116 -15.60 0.17 -23.32
C LEU A 116 -15.63 -1.31 -23.73
N SER A 117 -15.50 -1.56 -25.02
CA SER A 117 -15.30 -2.92 -25.55
C SER A 117 -13.91 -3.46 -25.18
N LEU A 118 -13.74 -4.79 -25.29
CA LEU A 118 -12.41 -5.40 -25.10
C LEU A 118 -11.39 -4.84 -26.10
N GLU A 119 -11.79 -4.66 -27.35
CA GLU A 119 -10.92 -4.12 -28.39
C GLU A 119 -10.44 -2.71 -28.06
N GLU A 120 -11.33 -1.82 -27.59
CA GLU A 120 -11.00 -0.45 -27.17
C GLU A 120 -10.06 -0.45 -25.97
N LEU A 121 -10.26 -1.33 -24.99
CA LEU A 121 -9.38 -1.46 -23.83
C LEU A 121 -7.99 -1.95 -24.23
N MET A 122 -7.92 -2.97 -25.10
CA MET A 122 -6.66 -3.51 -25.64
C MET A 122 -5.91 -2.49 -26.49
N ALA A 123 -6.61 -1.64 -27.25
CA ALA A 123 -5.99 -0.55 -27.98
C ALA A 123 -5.36 0.50 -27.04
N LYS A 124 -6.06 0.84 -25.94
CA LYS A 124 -5.51 1.76 -24.93
C LYS A 124 -4.27 1.20 -24.22
N LEU A 125 -4.17 -0.10 -24.03
CA LEU A 125 -3.02 -0.76 -23.40
C LEU A 125 -1.75 -0.76 -24.26
N ALA A 126 -1.83 -0.37 -25.54
CA ALA A 126 -0.67 -0.23 -26.40
C ALA A 126 0.36 0.80 -25.88
N PHE A 127 -0.10 1.78 -25.12
CA PHE A 127 0.74 2.82 -24.54
C PHE A 127 0.61 2.82 -23.02
N PRO A 128 1.73 2.95 -22.26
CA PRO A 128 1.69 3.03 -20.81
C PRO A 128 1.16 4.41 -20.38
N THR A 129 -0.01 4.42 -19.76
CA THR A 129 -0.64 5.62 -19.17
C THR A 129 -0.78 5.51 -17.67
N SER A 130 -1.12 6.59 -17.00
CA SER A 130 -1.40 6.61 -15.56
C SER A 130 -2.60 5.71 -15.17
N ASP A 131 -3.50 5.45 -16.09
CA ASP A 131 -4.70 4.62 -15.90
C ASP A 131 -4.50 3.14 -16.25
N ARG A 132 -3.29 2.74 -16.66
CA ARG A 132 -2.99 1.40 -17.20
C ARG A 132 -3.51 0.27 -16.31
N GLN A 133 -3.37 0.36 -14.99
CA GLN A 133 -3.80 -0.68 -14.05
C GLN A 133 -5.32 -0.87 -14.07
N PHE A 134 -6.07 0.21 -14.17
CA PHE A 134 -7.53 0.17 -14.23
C PHE A 134 -8.04 -0.37 -15.57
N ILE A 135 -7.34 -0.03 -16.66
CA ILE A 135 -7.66 -0.55 -18.00
C ILE A 135 -7.38 -2.05 -18.06
N LEU A 136 -6.26 -2.53 -17.51
CA LEU A 136 -5.94 -3.95 -17.36
C LEU A 136 -7.04 -4.71 -16.62
N TYR A 137 -7.49 -4.16 -15.51
CA TYR A 137 -8.52 -4.76 -14.66
C TYR A 137 -9.83 -4.97 -15.43
N GLU A 138 -10.29 -3.95 -16.17
CA GLU A 138 -11.50 -4.05 -16.97
C GLU A 138 -11.32 -4.92 -18.23
N ALA A 139 -10.13 -4.95 -18.84
CA ALA A 139 -9.85 -5.87 -19.94
C ALA A 139 -9.94 -7.34 -19.49
N MET A 140 -9.41 -7.67 -18.31
CA MET A 140 -9.53 -9.00 -17.71
C MET A 140 -10.99 -9.37 -17.42
N ARG A 141 -11.79 -8.41 -16.92
CA ARG A 141 -13.23 -8.59 -16.70
C ARG A 141 -13.96 -8.93 -17.98
N LYS A 142 -13.53 -8.38 -19.09
CA LYS A 142 -14.11 -8.61 -20.44
C LYS A 142 -13.50 -9.79 -21.19
N GLY A 143 -12.65 -10.57 -20.52
CA GLY A 143 -12.15 -11.85 -21.04
C GLY A 143 -10.77 -11.79 -21.69
N ALA A 144 -10.01 -10.68 -21.57
CA ALA A 144 -8.61 -10.68 -22.00
C ALA A 144 -7.82 -11.76 -21.24
N THR A 145 -7.05 -12.55 -21.99
CA THR A 145 -6.19 -13.57 -21.40
C THR A 145 -4.89 -12.98 -20.86
N ILE A 146 -4.25 -13.71 -19.95
CA ILE A 146 -2.95 -13.33 -19.38
C ILE A 146 -1.89 -13.19 -20.47
N ASP A 147 -1.88 -14.12 -21.44
CA ASP A 147 -0.92 -14.11 -22.55
C ASP A 147 -1.10 -12.90 -23.46
N GLU A 148 -2.34 -12.55 -23.83
CA GLU A 148 -2.64 -11.35 -24.62
C GLU A 148 -2.20 -10.07 -23.89
N LEU A 149 -2.48 -9.98 -22.59
CA LEU A 149 -2.09 -8.83 -21.79
C LEU A 149 -0.57 -8.76 -21.58
N HIS A 150 0.09 -9.90 -21.37
CA HIS A 150 1.55 -9.98 -21.30
C HIS A 150 2.19 -9.52 -22.63
N ALA A 151 1.75 -10.08 -23.73
CA ALA A 151 2.24 -9.71 -25.06
C ALA A 151 2.07 -8.21 -25.36
N LYS A 152 0.94 -7.63 -24.92
CA LYS A 152 0.62 -6.21 -25.15
C LYS A 152 1.40 -5.25 -24.25
N THR A 153 1.69 -5.64 -23.00
CA THR A 153 2.17 -4.73 -21.96
C THR A 153 3.57 -5.04 -21.43
N SER A 154 4.08 -6.23 -21.72
CA SER A 154 5.31 -6.79 -21.13
C SER A 154 5.27 -6.90 -19.59
N ILE A 155 4.11 -6.79 -18.96
CA ILE A 155 3.93 -7.07 -17.54
C ILE A 155 4.04 -8.58 -17.34
N LYS A 156 4.84 -9.03 -16.38
CA LYS A 156 5.02 -10.46 -16.09
C LYS A 156 3.69 -11.12 -15.74
N ALA A 157 3.47 -12.33 -16.25
CA ALA A 157 2.25 -13.11 -16.06
C ALA A 157 1.81 -13.19 -14.59
N TRP A 158 2.73 -13.45 -13.67
CA TRP A 158 2.42 -13.53 -12.25
C TRP A 158 1.64 -12.32 -11.70
N PHE A 159 2.02 -11.09 -12.08
CA PHE A 159 1.28 -9.90 -11.63
C PHE A 159 -0.12 -9.80 -12.25
N LEU A 160 -0.23 -10.23 -13.49
CA LEU A 160 -1.52 -10.28 -14.20
C LEU A 160 -2.44 -11.34 -13.60
N GLU A 161 -1.91 -12.50 -13.23
CA GLU A 161 -2.63 -13.57 -12.53
C GLU A 161 -3.17 -13.09 -11.19
N GLN A 162 -2.34 -12.40 -10.37
CA GLN A 162 -2.79 -11.83 -9.11
C GLN A 162 -3.92 -10.80 -9.29
N MET A 163 -3.85 -10.00 -10.36
CA MET A 163 -4.91 -9.06 -10.69
C MET A 163 -6.17 -9.78 -11.19
N LYS A 164 -6.02 -10.87 -11.95
CA LYS A 164 -7.14 -11.68 -12.41
C LYS A 164 -7.90 -12.32 -11.24
N GLU A 165 -7.20 -12.80 -10.23
CA GLU A 165 -7.84 -13.32 -9.01
C GLU A 165 -8.69 -12.26 -8.29
N LEU A 166 -8.26 -10.98 -8.31
CA LEU A 166 -9.07 -9.88 -7.78
C LEU A 166 -10.33 -9.63 -8.64
N VAL A 167 -10.20 -9.70 -9.96
CA VAL A 167 -11.35 -9.59 -10.88
C VAL A 167 -12.34 -10.72 -10.62
N ASP A 168 -11.87 -11.96 -10.48
CA ASP A 168 -12.73 -13.11 -10.24
C ASP A 168 -13.46 -13.00 -8.90
N ARG A 169 -12.77 -12.54 -7.86
CA ARG A 169 -13.38 -12.26 -6.55
C ARG A 169 -14.44 -11.17 -6.66
N GLU A 170 -14.18 -10.11 -7.39
CA GLU A 170 -15.15 -9.03 -7.58
C GLU A 170 -16.39 -9.49 -8.35
N GLU A 171 -16.21 -10.29 -9.40
CA GLU A 171 -17.32 -10.88 -10.16
C GLU A 171 -18.17 -11.83 -9.29
N GLU A 172 -17.52 -12.57 -8.39
CA GLU A 172 -18.22 -13.42 -7.42
C GLU A 172 -19.07 -12.57 -6.44
N VAL A 173 -18.51 -11.50 -5.92
CA VAL A 173 -19.19 -10.55 -5.03
C VAL A 173 -20.37 -9.88 -5.75
N LEU A 174 -20.20 -9.48 -7.01
CA LEU A 174 -21.24 -8.82 -7.80
C LEU A 174 -22.51 -9.65 -8.00
N LYS A 175 -22.44 -10.99 -7.89
CA LYS A 175 -23.63 -11.86 -7.94
C LYS A 175 -24.62 -11.60 -6.80
N TYR A 176 -24.14 -10.97 -5.72
CA TYR A 176 -24.92 -10.63 -4.53
C TYR A 176 -25.40 -9.17 -4.49
N LYS A 177 -25.35 -8.46 -5.62
CA LYS A 177 -25.77 -7.06 -5.67
C LYS A 177 -27.18 -6.86 -5.09
N GLY A 178 -27.33 -5.90 -4.17
CA GLY A 178 -28.57 -5.62 -3.46
C GLY A 178 -28.89 -6.60 -2.33
N SER A 179 -27.98 -7.51 -1.96
CA SER A 179 -28.18 -8.50 -0.93
C SER A 179 -26.96 -8.68 -0.02
N LYS A 180 -27.14 -9.43 1.07
CA LYS A 180 -26.07 -9.77 2.02
C LYS A 180 -25.12 -10.80 1.38
N LEU A 181 -23.80 -10.60 1.54
CA LEU A 181 -22.79 -11.59 1.16
C LEU A 181 -22.84 -12.80 2.10
N PRO A 182 -22.51 -14.02 1.63
CA PRO A 182 -22.08 -15.10 2.51
C PRO A 182 -20.86 -14.67 3.35
N ASP A 183 -20.83 -15.09 4.62
CA ASP A 183 -19.79 -14.63 5.55
C ASP A 183 -18.40 -15.11 5.11
N GLU A 184 -18.28 -16.33 4.53
CA GLU A 184 -17.03 -16.85 3.97
C GLU A 184 -16.54 -16.02 2.77
N LEU A 185 -17.45 -15.56 1.92
CA LEU A 185 -17.10 -14.71 0.77
C LEU A 185 -16.69 -13.31 1.23
N LEU A 186 -17.37 -12.78 2.26
CA LEU A 186 -16.96 -11.51 2.87
C LEU A 186 -15.56 -11.61 3.46
N GLU A 187 -15.28 -12.66 4.23
CA GLU A 187 -13.94 -12.88 4.81
C GLU A 187 -12.87 -12.99 3.71
N ALA A 188 -13.12 -13.80 2.68
CA ALA A 188 -12.20 -13.96 1.55
C ALA A 188 -11.94 -12.63 0.82
N ALA A 189 -12.99 -11.84 0.57
CA ALA A 189 -12.85 -10.51 -0.02
C ALA A 189 -12.05 -9.55 0.87
N LYS A 190 -12.22 -9.60 2.20
CA LYS A 190 -11.41 -8.81 3.14
C LYS A 190 -9.95 -9.22 3.11
N LYS A 191 -9.64 -10.52 3.06
CA LYS A 191 -8.29 -11.07 2.91
C LYS A 191 -7.63 -10.68 1.59
N ASP A 192 -8.41 -10.56 0.52
CA ASP A 192 -7.95 -10.04 -0.78
C ASP A 192 -7.83 -8.50 -0.81
N GLY A 193 -8.14 -7.80 0.28
CA GLY A 193 -7.93 -6.37 0.45
C GLY A 193 -9.11 -5.47 0.05
N PHE A 194 -10.29 -6.02 -0.21
CA PHE A 194 -11.48 -5.21 -0.51
C PHE A 194 -11.92 -4.36 0.69
N ALA A 195 -12.04 -3.05 0.49
CA ALA A 195 -12.53 -2.14 1.52
C ALA A 195 -14.04 -2.26 1.73
N ASP A 196 -14.52 -2.01 2.95
CA ASP A 196 -15.96 -1.99 3.23
C ASP A 196 -16.68 -0.98 2.32
N ALA A 197 -16.09 0.21 2.10
CA ALA A 197 -16.62 1.22 1.19
C ALA A 197 -16.69 0.74 -0.28
N TYR A 198 -15.72 -0.06 -0.72
CA TYR A 198 -15.75 -0.60 -2.08
C TYR A 198 -16.78 -1.72 -2.23
N LEU A 199 -16.85 -2.64 -1.28
CA LEU A 199 -17.87 -3.68 -1.25
C LEU A 199 -19.28 -3.06 -1.22
N ALA A 200 -19.49 -2.04 -0.41
CA ALA A 200 -20.75 -1.30 -0.36
C ALA A 200 -21.13 -0.71 -1.72
N LYS A 201 -20.16 -0.10 -2.41
CA LYS A 201 -20.36 0.50 -3.73
C LYS A 201 -20.74 -0.54 -4.79
N ILE A 202 -20.03 -1.67 -4.87
CA ILE A 202 -20.30 -2.68 -5.90
C ILE A 202 -21.57 -3.48 -5.61
N LEU A 203 -21.93 -3.65 -4.34
CA LEU A 203 -23.16 -4.32 -3.92
C LEU A 203 -24.39 -3.43 -3.92
N ASP A 204 -24.20 -2.11 -4.02
CA ASP A 204 -25.27 -1.10 -3.93
C ASP A 204 -26.01 -1.16 -2.57
N VAL A 205 -25.23 -1.22 -1.49
CA VAL A 205 -25.71 -1.26 -0.09
C VAL A 205 -24.96 -0.22 0.75
N PRO A 206 -25.47 0.22 1.89
CA PRO A 206 -24.75 1.12 2.79
C PRO A 206 -23.46 0.49 3.36
N GLU A 207 -22.36 1.26 3.43
CA GLU A 207 -21.11 0.78 4.03
C GLU A 207 -21.28 0.28 5.47
N LYS A 208 -22.15 0.93 6.25
CA LYS A 208 -22.45 0.53 7.63
C LYS A 208 -22.93 -0.92 7.74
N ASP A 209 -23.66 -1.41 6.72
CA ASP A 209 -24.22 -2.75 6.71
C ASP A 209 -23.11 -3.79 6.45
N ILE A 210 -22.18 -3.50 5.54
CA ILE A 210 -20.96 -4.32 5.33
C ILE A 210 -20.14 -4.38 6.63
N ARG A 211 -19.92 -3.24 7.28
CA ARG A 211 -19.18 -3.17 8.54
C ARG A 211 -19.86 -3.94 9.67
N ALA A 212 -21.18 -3.82 9.77
CA ALA A 212 -21.96 -4.56 10.77
C ALA A 212 -21.87 -6.07 10.54
N GLN A 213 -22.04 -6.52 9.29
CA GLN A 213 -21.90 -7.93 8.93
C GLN A 213 -20.50 -8.46 9.27
N ARG A 214 -19.46 -7.73 8.85
CA ARG A 214 -18.06 -8.10 9.10
C ARG A 214 -17.78 -8.30 10.59
N LYS A 215 -18.23 -7.36 11.41
CA LYS A 215 -18.07 -7.44 12.88
C LYS A 215 -18.84 -8.62 13.47
N ALA A 216 -20.09 -8.85 13.02
CA ALA A 216 -20.90 -9.98 13.48
C ALA A 216 -20.30 -11.34 13.10
N ALA A 217 -19.63 -11.43 11.95
CA ALA A 217 -18.92 -12.62 11.50
C ALA A 217 -17.53 -12.80 12.16
N GLY A 218 -17.12 -11.87 13.04
CA GLY A 218 -15.79 -11.92 13.68
C GLY A 218 -14.62 -11.64 12.73
N VAL A 219 -14.90 -11.10 11.54
CA VAL A 219 -13.87 -10.73 10.56
C VAL A 219 -13.31 -9.36 10.94
N VAL A 220 -12.19 -9.37 11.65
CA VAL A 220 -11.48 -8.18 12.14
C VAL A 220 -10.04 -8.19 11.66
N GLU A 221 -9.49 -7.00 11.48
CA GLU A 221 -8.07 -6.82 11.17
C GLU A 221 -7.21 -7.07 12.39
N GLY A 222 -6.04 -7.69 12.18
CA GLY A 222 -4.92 -7.69 13.11
C GLY A 222 -3.87 -6.65 12.71
N TRP A 223 -3.04 -6.24 13.65
CA TRP A 223 -1.90 -5.34 13.42
C TRP A 223 -0.61 -6.13 13.56
N HIS A 224 0.07 -6.33 12.44
CA HIS A 224 1.27 -7.14 12.34
C HIS A 224 2.52 -6.29 12.26
N ALA A 225 3.57 -6.69 12.99
CA ALA A 225 4.81 -5.93 13.09
C ALA A 225 5.67 -6.05 11.83
N VAL A 226 6.26 -4.92 11.42
CA VAL A 226 7.43 -4.91 10.54
C VAL A 226 8.66 -4.79 11.45
N PRO A 227 9.48 -5.84 11.58
CA PRO A 227 10.64 -5.80 12.44
C PRO A 227 11.65 -4.79 11.91
N VAL A 228 12.09 -3.89 12.78
CA VAL A 228 13.10 -2.89 12.45
C VAL A 228 14.48 -3.42 12.82
N SER A 229 15.40 -3.36 11.87
CA SER A 229 16.76 -3.80 12.10
C SER A 229 17.51 -2.84 13.03
N GLY A 230 18.10 -3.38 14.11
CA GLY A 230 19.01 -2.67 15.03
C GLY A 230 18.38 -1.92 16.17
N VAL A 231 17.09 -2.04 16.36
CA VAL A 231 16.38 -1.48 17.51
C VAL A 231 15.59 -2.62 18.14
N GLU A 232 15.97 -3.02 19.34
CA GLU A 232 15.17 -3.96 20.13
C GLU A 232 13.84 -3.27 20.46
N ASP A 233 12.76 -4.01 20.37
CA ASP A 233 11.39 -3.55 20.67
C ASP A 233 10.83 -2.44 19.76
N ALA A 234 11.55 -2.01 18.73
CA ALA A 234 11.00 -1.09 17.74
C ALA A 234 10.36 -1.86 16.60
N ALA A 235 9.06 -1.74 16.53
CA ALA A 235 8.29 -2.19 15.37
C ALA A 235 7.28 -1.10 15.00
N TYR A 236 7.05 -0.93 13.73
CA TYR A 236 5.82 -0.30 13.30
C TYR A 236 4.88 -1.38 12.76
N TYR A 237 3.60 -1.12 12.87
CA TYR A 237 2.58 -2.13 12.60
C TYR A 237 1.78 -1.74 11.35
N TYR A 238 1.33 -2.74 10.62
CA TYR A 238 0.38 -2.56 9.53
C TYR A 238 -0.85 -3.44 9.76
N SER A 239 -2.03 -2.92 9.45
CA SER A 239 -3.27 -3.69 9.59
C SER A 239 -3.39 -4.72 8.47
N SER A 240 -3.86 -5.93 8.77
CA SER A 240 -4.11 -6.98 7.80
C SER A 240 -5.24 -7.90 8.27
N TYR A 241 -6.03 -8.41 7.31
CA TYR A 241 -6.98 -9.51 7.59
C TYR A 241 -6.32 -10.89 7.44
N ASN A 242 -5.03 -10.93 7.11
CA ASN A 242 -4.23 -12.14 6.92
C ASN A 242 -3.20 -12.39 8.02
N ALA A 243 -3.25 -11.61 9.09
CA ALA A 243 -2.29 -11.71 10.18
C ALA A 243 -2.99 -11.55 11.54
N PRO A 244 -2.44 -12.16 12.60
CA PRO A 244 -2.91 -11.92 13.95
C PRO A 244 -2.58 -10.51 14.41
N ASP A 245 -3.22 -10.09 15.50
CA ASP A 245 -2.87 -8.85 16.18
C ASP A 245 -1.65 -9.07 17.08
N GLU A 246 -0.60 -8.28 16.86
CA GLU A 246 0.68 -8.35 17.59
C GLU A 246 0.96 -7.06 18.40
N VAL A 247 0.03 -6.09 18.34
CA VAL A 247 0.21 -4.84 19.09
C VAL A 247 0.12 -5.11 20.60
N PRO A 248 1.16 -4.78 21.37
CA PRO A 248 1.10 -4.94 22.81
C PRO A 248 0.05 -3.99 23.41
N VAL A 249 -0.85 -4.56 24.20
CA VAL A 249 -1.83 -3.78 24.96
C VAL A 249 -1.17 -3.31 26.25
N THR A 250 -1.24 -2.02 26.53
CA THR A 250 -0.75 -1.43 27.78
C THR A 250 -1.91 -0.93 28.62
N ASP A 251 -1.74 -0.93 29.93
CA ASP A 251 -2.74 -0.46 30.89
C ASP A 251 -2.60 1.04 31.23
N ASN A 252 -1.77 1.78 30.48
CA ASN A 252 -1.57 3.20 30.72
C ASN A 252 -2.89 3.96 30.47
N PRO A 253 -3.46 4.64 31.48
CA PRO A 253 -4.69 5.42 31.32
C PRO A 253 -4.48 6.71 30.51
N ASN A 254 -3.23 7.19 30.43
CA ASN A 254 -2.87 8.42 29.74
C ASN A 254 -2.41 8.11 28.31
N LYS A 255 -3.33 7.74 27.43
CA LYS A 255 -3.05 7.47 26.00
C LYS A 255 -3.63 8.54 25.11
N VAL A 256 -2.84 8.93 24.11
CA VAL A 256 -3.30 9.82 23.04
C VAL A 256 -3.02 9.18 21.70
N MET A 257 -4.06 8.99 20.90
CA MET A 257 -3.95 8.56 19.52
C MET A 257 -3.83 9.78 18.60
N ILE A 258 -2.77 9.82 17.80
CA ILE A 258 -2.53 10.86 16.79
C ILE A 258 -2.90 10.26 15.42
N LEU A 259 -3.91 10.85 14.79
CA LEU A 259 -4.30 10.45 13.43
C LEU A 259 -3.51 11.31 12.43
N GLY A 260 -2.51 10.73 11.81
CA GLY A 260 -1.81 11.28 10.66
C GLY A 260 -2.72 11.28 9.43
N GLY A 261 -2.42 12.07 8.43
CA GLY A 261 -3.30 12.32 7.28
C GLY A 261 -3.87 13.73 7.36
N GLY A 262 -5.13 13.99 7.15
CA GLY A 262 -5.68 15.35 7.18
C GLY A 262 -4.99 16.27 6.16
N PRO A 263 -4.23 17.30 6.57
CA PRO A 263 -3.50 18.16 5.65
C PRO A 263 -2.30 17.48 4.96
N ASN A 264 -1.79 16.41 5.51
CA ASN A 264 -0.59 15.69 5.03
C ASN A 264 -0.92 14.70 3.91
N ARG A 265 -1.51 15.22 2.83
CA ARG A 265 -1.93 14.40 1.68
C ARG A 265 -0.79 14.13 0.73
N ILE A 266 -0.92 13.05 -0.04
CA ILE A 266 0.01 12.73 -1.12
C ILE A 266 0.12 13.93 -2.09
N GLY A 267 1.37 14.32 -2.38
CA GLY A 267 1.71 15.47 -3.20
C GLY A 267 1.87 16.78 -2.43
N GLN A 268 1.69 16.75 -1.10
CA GLN A 268 2.24 17.75 -0.18
C GLN A 268 3.61 17.25 0.32
N GLY A 269 4.46 18.15 0.79
CA GLY A 269 5.77 17.77 1.32
C GLY A 269 5.63 16.87 2.55
N ILE A 270 6.50 15.88 2.67
CA ILE A 270 6.54 14.98 3.85
C ILE A 270 6.86 15.75 5.13
N GLU A 271 7.51 16.91 5.02
CA GLU A 271 7.83 17.81 6.12
C GLU A 271 6.61 18.30 6.89
N PHE A 272 5.43 18.34 6.28
CA PHE A 272 4.19 18.68 7.00
C PHE A 272 3.79 17.61 8.03
N ASP A 273 4.25 16.38 7.88
CA ASP A 273 4.01 15.32 8.85
C ASP A 273 4.84 15.47 10.13
N TYR A 274 5.86 16.33 10.14
CA TYR A 274 6.60 16.68 11.35
C TYR A 274 5.73 17.27 12.46
N CYS A 275 4.60 17.88 12.12
CA CYS A 275 3.65 18.31 13.14
C CYS A 275 3.13 17.15 14.00
N CYS A 276 2.92 15.99 13.39
CA CYS A 276 2.53 14.77 14.09
C CYS A 276 3.66 14.24 14.98
N VAL A 277 4.90 14.28 14.47
CA VAL A 277 6.11 13.89 15.20
C VAL A 277 6.32 14.77 16.44
N HIS A 278 6.25 16.10 16.27
CA HIS A 278 6.38 17.03 17.39
C HIS A 278 5.25 16.88 18.40
N ALA A 279 4.02 16.64 17.95
CA ALA A 279 2.92 16.34 18.87
C ALA A 279 3.20 15.07 19.68
N ALA A 280 3.72 14.02 19.05
CA ALA A 280 4.09 12.78 19.75
C ALA A 280 5.19 13.02 20.79
N PHE A 281 6.25 13.74 20.43
CA PHE A 281 7.35 14.06 21.36
C PHE A 281 6.87 14.88 22.56
N THR A 282 6.11 15.95 22.32
CA THR A 282 5.57 16.80 23.39
C THR A 282 4.67 16.00 24.34
N LEU A 283 3.81 15.13 23.80
CA LEU A 283 2.95 14.28 24.64
C LEU A 283 3.76 13.29 25.46
N ARG A 284 4.83 12.71 24.91
CA ARG A 284 5.74 11.81 25.64
C ARG A 284 6.48 12.56 26.76
N GLU A 285 6.92 13.82 26.53
CA GLU A 285 7.48 14.69 27.57
C GLU A 285 6.49 15.02 28.69
N MET A 286 5.19 14.91 28.40
CA MET A 286 4.09 15.09 29.36
C MET A 286 3.61 13.75 29.97
N ASP A 287 4.38 12.67 29.85
CA ASP A 287 4.09 11.32 30.37
C ASP A 287 2.84 10.67 29.73
N TYR A 288 2.47 11.05 28.52
CA TYR A 288 1.45 10.33 27.75
C TYR A 288 2.08 9.24 26.91
N GLU A 289 1.40 8.10 26.85
CA GLU A 289 1.64 7.08 25.82
C GLU A 289 1.03 7.55 24.48
N THR A 290 1.81 7.53 23.41
CA THR A 290 1.35 7.98 22.11
C THR A 290 1.18 6.82 21.15
N VAL A 291 0.05 6.82 20.42
CA VAL A 291 -0.23 5.87 19.34
C VAL A 291 -0.36 6.65 18.05
N MET A 292 0.63 6.51 17.16
CA MET A 292 0.61 7.16 15.84
C MET A 292 -0.08 6.25 14.83
N VAL A 293 -1.10 6.75 14.15
CA VAL A 293 -1.81 6.03 13.07
C VAL A 293 -1.75 6.85 11.79
N ASN A 294 -1.26 6.27 10.72
CA ASN A 294 -1.21 6.90 9.41
C ASN A 294 -1.68 5.94 8.31
N CYS A 295 -2.38 6.47 7.31
CA CYS A 295 -2.84 5.70 6.15
C CYS A 295 -1.75 5.47 5.10
N ASN A 296 -0.63 6.19 5.19
CA ASN A 296 0.51 6.08 4.27
C ASN A 296 1.81 5.87 5.05
N ALA A 297 2.37 4.68 4.93
CA ALA A 297 3.62 4.32 5.59
C ALA A 297 4.86 5.10 5.09
N GLU A 298 4.75 5.94 4.08
CA GLU A 298 5.83 6.80 3.58
C GLU A 298 6.00 8.11 4.38
N THR A 299 5.16 8.36 5.35
CA THR A 299 5.22 9.58 6.18
C THR A 299 6.33 9.52 7.24
N VAL A 300 6.82 10.68 7.66
CA VAL A 300 7.91 10.79 8.67
C VAL A 300 7.46 10.24 10.01
N SER A 301 6.20 10.48 10.41
CA SER A 301 5.65 9.99 11.68
C SER A 301 5.62 8.46 11.82
N THR A 302 5.80 7.73 10.73
CA THR A 302 5.91 6.27 10.72
C THR A 302 7.35 5.79 10.51
N ASP A 303 8.35 6.68 10.54
CA ASP A 303 9.76 6.29 10.52
C ASP A 303 10.14 5.68 11.86
N TYR A 304 10.95 4.62 11.81
CA TYR A 304 11.34 3.86 12.99
C TYR A 304 12.37 4.58 13.87
N ASP A 305 12.95 5.66 13.40
CA ASP A 305 13.92 6.49 14.10
C ASP A 305 13.33 7.83 14.60
N THR A 306 12.00 7.94 14.54
CA THR A 306 11.23 9.09 15.07
C THR A 306 10.37 8.71 16.30
#